data_b4243371736151cef993d5605a97bdf2
#
_entry.id   b4243371736151cef993d5605a97bdf2
#
_cell.length_a   1.000
_cell.length_b   1.000
_cell.length_c   1.000
_cell.angle_alpha   90.00
_cell.angle_beta   90.00
_cell.angle_gamma   90.00
#
_symmetry.space_group_name_H-M   'P 1'
#
loop_
_entity.id
_entity.type
_entity.pdbx_description
1 polymer ?
#
loop_
_entity_poly.entity_id
_entity_poly.type
_entity_poly.pdbx_seq_one_letter_code
_entity_poly.pdbx_strand_id
1 'polypeptide(L)'
;MIKGLAITPPVIGRISIGKLVQQGDRWLPEKDDAFTLTTQVQTRNGWLLHPLHRHYSEACGSGKLRTLPVRLPFNDSGLNLRAEYSAFDRRTGRPLCVGQGEQARRMTADGLVEVDCPGPDLCAEGQRLGCRLYGRLNLQVDGQDDELGSFIFRTTGYNSIRTLAARLHYFEAVSGGHTRYLPLLLRLRARSTTLSHRTPVCYVDLTLREGDTLAGAVLQAREAALRDEEAGLDIEGLERTARQLLRNGRFEELQEDVPALLQEFAPEDGNDRPDTGDSTGTGQPAEPASPPAGAG
;
A
#
# COMPACT_ATOMS: atom_id res chain seq x y z
N MET A 1 25.72 -9.60 12.50
CA MET A 1 24.36 -9.22 12.09
C MET A 1 23.89 -10.22 11.06
N ILE A 2 22.65 -10.69 11.13
CA ILE A 2 22.09 -11.65 10.18
C ILE A 2 21.96 -10.95 8.83
N LYS A 3 22.44 -11.58 7.76
CA LYS A 3 22.31 -11.04 6.40
C LYS A 3 20.83 -11.01 6.04
N GLY A 4 20.35 -9.87 5.56
CA GLY A 4 18.99 -9.70 5.07
C GLY A 4 18.03 -9.01 6.04
N LEU A 5 18.41 -8.67 7.27
CA LEU A 5 17.59 -7.81 8.11
C LEU A 5 17.64 -6.38 7.55
N ALA A 6 16.52 -5.96 6.96
CA ALA A 6 16.36 -4.59 6.51
C ALA A 6 16.23 -3.65 7.72
N ILE A 7 16.85 -2.47 7.65
CA ILE A 7 16.52 -1.38 8.54
C ILE A 7 15.22 -0.76 8.00
N THR A 8 14.10 -1.22 8.56
CA THR A 8 12.82 -0.52 8.43
C THR A 8 12.53 0.15 9.77
N PRO A 9 11.87 1.31 9.79
CA PRO A 9 11.43 1.87 11.05
C PRO A 9 10.60 0.83 11.80
N PRO A 10 10.82 0.64 13.13
CA PRO A 10 10.01 -0.28 13.92
C PRO A 10 8.53 0.03 13.73
N VAL A 11 7.74 -0.97 13.38
CA VAL A 11 6.29 -0.79 13.19
C VAL A 11 5.63 -0.84 14.57
N ILE A 12 5.00 0.26 14.98
CA ILE A 12 4.27 0.37 16.26
C ILE A 12 2.77 0.28 16.07
N GLY A 13 2.28 0.48 14.84
CA GLY A 13 0.86 0.45 14.53
C GLY A 13 0.59 0.32 13.05
N ARG A 14 -0.68 0.20 12.73
CA ARG A 14 -1.18 0.03 11.37
C ARG A 14 -2.22 1.09 11.05
N ILE A 15 -2.23 1.54 9.80
CA ILE A 15 -3.28 2.38 9.23
C ILE A 15 -3.99 1.54 8.18
N SER A 16 -5.30 1.40 8.27
CA SER A 16 -6.14 0.71 7.28
C SER A 16 -7.28 1.61 6.82
N ILE A 17 -7.85 1.31 5.64
CA ILE A 17 -9.09 1.90 5.15
C ILE A 17 -10.20 0.89 5.42
N GLY A 18 -11.22 1.31 6.18
CA GLY A 18 -12.28 0.42 6.60
C GLY A 18 -11.99 -0.25 7.94
N LYS A 19 -12.86 -1.14 8.31
CA LYS A 19 -12.81 -1.88 9.58
C LYS A 19 -13.06 -3.36 9.32
N LEU A 20 -12.54 -4.19 10.20
CA LEU A 20 -12.92 -5.59 10.23
C LEU A 20 -14.23 -5.72 11.02
N VAL A 21 -15.22 -6.36 10.42
CA VAL A 21 -16.49 -6.68 11.08
C VAL A 21 -16.66 -8.19 11.20
N GLN A 22 -17.17 -8.63 12.33
CA GLN A 22 -17.46 -10.03 12.53
C GLN A 22 -18.79 -10.38 11.83
N GLN A 23 -18.72 -11.31 10.88
CA GLN A 23 -19.90 -11.92 10.27
C GLN A 23 -19.90 -13.44 10.58
N GLY A 24 -20.69 -13.84 11.57
CA GLY A 24 -20.65 -15.20 12.12
C GLY A 24 -19.31 -15.46 12.82
N ASP A 25 -18.63 -16.54 12.45
CA ASP A 25 -17.33 -16.93 13.01
C ASP A 25 -16.13 -16.35 12.26
N ARG A 26 -16.36 -15.49 11.25
CA ARG A 26 -15.31 -14.92 10.41
C ARG A 26 -15.27 -13.41 10.52
N TRP A 27 -14.03 -12.87 10.52
CA TRP A 27 -13.78 -11.43 10.40
C TRP A 27 -13.61 -11.09 8.93
N LEU A 28 -14.51 -10.24 8.40
CA LEU A 28 -14.45 -9.79 7.02
C LEU A 28 -14.14 -8.28 6.96
N PRO A 29 -13.34 -7.84 5.99
CA PRO A 29 -13.08 -6.43 5.79
C PRO A 29 -14.35 -5.75 5.28
N GLU A 30 -14.87 -4.81 6.04
CA GLU A 30 -15.94 -3.91 5.61
C GLU A 30 -15.30 -2.65 5.05
N LYS A 31 -15.66 -2.33 3.79
CA LYS A 31 -15.25 -1.08 3.17
C LYS A 31 -15.89 0.08 3.92
N ASP A 32 -15.07 0.95 4.48
CA ASP A 32 -15.48 2.22 5.06
C ASP A 32 -14.74 3.36 4.34
N ASP A 33 -15.23 4.57 4.49
CA ASP A 33 -14.62 5.79 3.98
C ASP A 33 -13.84 6.54 5.07
N ALA A 34 -13.21 5.79 5.97
CA ALA A 34 -12.43 6.29 7.10
C ALA A 34 -11.16 5.49 7.32
N PHE A 35 -10.15 6.13 7.91
CA PHE A 35 -8.96 5.46 8.42
C PHE A 35 -9.25 4.82 9.78
N THR A 36 -8.66 3.65 9.99
CA THR A 36 -8.58 2.99 11.29
C THR A 36 -7.11 2.82 11.68
N LEU A 37 -6.75 3.31 12.87
CA LEU A 37 -5.43 3.11 13.44
C LEU A 37 -5.51 2.01 14.49
N THR A 38 -4.69 0.98 14.32
CA THR A 38 -4.60 -0.14 15.26
C THR A 38 -3.18 -0.30 15.77
N THR A 39 -3.05 -0.95 16.91
CA THR A 39 -1.76 -1.44 17.38
C THR A 39 -1.35 -2.69 16.58
N GLN A 40 -0.22 -3.28 16.91
CA GLN A 40 0.21 -4.58 16.39
C GLN A 40 -0.39 -5.77 17.17
N VAL A 41 -1.23 -5.51 18.17
CA VAL A 41 -1.82 -6.56 19.01
C VAL A 41 -3.19 -6.95 18.47
N GLN A 42 -3.36 -8.25 18.20
CA GLN A 42 -4.62 -8.83 17.83
C GLN A 42 -5.19 -9.65 19.00
N THR A 43 -6.47 -9.45 19.26
CA THR A 43 -7.25 -10.24 20.23
C THR A 43 -8.23 -11.15 19.48
N ARG A 44 -8.98 -11.96 20.23
CA ARG A 44 -10.09 -12.77 19.65
C ARG A 44 -11.17 -11.89 19.00
N ASN A 45 -11.26 -10.62 19.41
CA ASN A 45 -12.25 -9.64 18.90
C ASN A 45 -11.68 -8.73 17.80
N GLY A 46 -10.51 -9.05 17.23
CA GLY A 46 -9.83 -8.28 16.20
C GLY A 46 -8.66 -7.44 16.74
N TRP A 47 -8.20 -6.51 15.92
CA TRP A 47 -7.06 -5.65 16.24
C TRP A 47 -7.43 -4.60 17.30
N LEU A 48 -6.56 -4.38 18.26
CA LEU A 48 -6.73 -3.32 19.25
C LEU A 48 -6.53 -1.96 18.58
N LEU A 49 -7.48 -1.05 18.81
CA LEU A 49 -7.35 0.33 18.35
C LEU A 49 -6.18 1.01 19.06
N HIS A 50 -5.38 1.76 18.29
CA HIS A 50 -4.32 2.57 18.85
C HIS A 50 -4.92 3.81 19.59
N PRO A 51 -4.34 4.28 20.69
CA PRO A 51 -4.84 5.48 21.41
C PRO A 51 -5.04 6.70 20.51
N LEU A 52 -4.14 6.92 19.54
CA LEU A 52 -4.25 8.00 18.56
C LEU A 52 -5.51 7.89 17.68
N HIS A 53 -6.07 6.68 17.47
CA HIS A 53 -7.32 6.55 16.73
C HIS A 53 -8.46 7.31 17.42
N ARG A 54 -8.60 7.13 18.72
CA ARG A 54 -9.62 7.84 19.51
C ARG A 54 -9.37 9.35 19.48
N HIS A 55 -8.12 9.76 19.74
CA HIS A 55 -7.73 11.17 19.76
C HIS A 55 -8.14 11.90 18.47
N TYR A 56 -7.80 11.33 17.30
CA TYR A 56 -8.12 11.95 16.01
C TYR A 56 -9.58 11.80 15.60
N SER A 57 -10.25 10.70 15.96
CA SER A 57 -11.67 10.49 15.65
C SER A 57 -12.57 11.45 16.42
N GLU A 58 -12.25 11.73 17.67
CA GLU A 58 -12.98 12.70 18.50
C GLU A 58 -12.77 14.15 17.99
N ALA A 59 -11.56 14.47 17.54
CA ALA A 59 -11.25 15.77 16.96
C ALA A 59 -11.96 16.04 15.61
N CYS A 60 -12.31 15.00 14.87
CA CYS A 60 -12.92 15.13 13.53
C CYS A 60 -14.41 15.54 13.53
N GLY A 61 -15.08 15.68 14.66
CA GLY A 61 -16.50 16.09 14.77
C GLY A 61 -17.52 15.19 14.02
N SER A 62 -17.12 14.56 12.91
CA SER A 62 -17.92 13.62 12.11
C SER A 62 -17.79 12.17 12.55
N GLY A 63 -16.87 11.86 13.45
CA GLY A 63 -16.52 10.51 13.87
C GLY A 63 -15.81 9.68 12.79
N LYS A 64 -15.62 10.22 11.57
CA LYS A 64 -14.95 9.56 10.46
C LYS A 64 -13.58 10.19 10.21
N LEU A 65 -12.53 9.45 10.51
CA LEU A 65 -11.15 9.88 10.32
C LEU A 65 -10.75 9.80 8.84
N ARG A 66 -10.84 10.90 8.11
CA ARG A 66 -10.48 10.97 6.69
C ARG A 66 -9.16 11.68 6.42
N THR A 67 -8.60 12.32 7.42
CA THR A 67 -7.31 13.01 7.37
C THR A 67 -6.52 12.67 8.61
N LEU A 68 -5.21 12.46 8.46
CA LEU A 68 -4.32 12.13 9.55
C LEU A 68 -3.03 12.93 9.40
N PRO A 69 -2.62 13.74 10.39
CA PRO A 69 -1.34 14.43 10.36
C PRO A 69 -0.20 13.43 10.46
N VAL A 70 0.72 13.49 9.50
CA VAL A 70 1.82 12.53 9.39
C VAL A 70 3.12 13.21 9.00
N ARG A 71 4.22 12.50 9.23
CA ARG A 71 5.57 12.77 8.70
C ARG A 71 6.12 11.52 8.07
N LEU A 72 7.17 11.68 7.28
CA LEU A 72 7.89 10.59 6.65
C LEU A 72 9.12 10.24 7.46
N PRO A 73 9.46 8.94 7.64
CA PRO A 73 10.69 8.52 8.31
C PRO A 73 11.97 8.92 7.57
N PHE A 74 11.91 9.02 6.24
CA PHE A 74 13.06 9.25 5.36
C PHE A 74 12.81 10.40 4.38
N ASN A 75 13.90 10.98 3.86
CA ASN A 75 13.82 11.91 2.73
C ASN A 75 13.63 11.17 1.40
N ASP A 76 14.20 9.97 1.27
CA ASP A 76 14.10 9.10 0.10
C ASP A 76 12.69 8.52 -0.05
N SER A 77 12.06 8.81 -1.18
CA SER A 77 10.70 8.33 -1.50
C SER A 77 10.61 6.81 -1.56
N GLY A 78 11.65 6.12 -2.06
CA GLY A 78 11.69 4.67 -2.18
C GLY A 78 11.87 3.93 -0.85
N LEU A 79 12.41 4.62 0.18
CA LEU A 79 12.46 4.10 1.53
C LEU A 79 11.14 4.24 2.29
N ASN A 80 10.37 5.28 1.97
CA ASN A 80 9.05 5.52 2.57
C ASN A 80 7.97 4.64 1.96
N LEU A 81 7.90 4.56 0.62
CA LEU A 81 6.94 3.76 -0.12
C LEU A 81 7.63 2.64 -0.89
N ARG A 82 7.37 1.41 -0.51
CA ARG A 82 7.74 0.23 -1.28
C ARG A 82 6.53 -0.25 -2.07
N ALA A 83 6.66 -0.24 -3.39
CA ALA A 83 5.62 -0.70 -4.31
C ALA A 83 6.21 -1.74 -5.27
N GLU A 84 5.70 -2.96 -5.20
CA GLU A 84 6.24 -4.11 -5.92
C GLU A 84 5.08 -5.01 -6.39
N TYR A 85 5.29 -5.72 -7.50
CA TYR A 85 4.45 -6.84 -7.88
C TYR A 85 4.83 -8.05 -7.07
N SER A 86 3.91 -8.58 -6.28
CA SER A 86 4.20 -9.69 -5.36
C SER A 86 3.18 -10.80 -5.49
N ALA A 87 3.67 -12.02 -5.41
CA ALA A 87 2.88 -13.24 -5.27
C ALA A 87 3.32 -13.95 -3.99
N PHE A 88 2.36 -14.36 -3.16
CA PHE A 88 2.60 -15.01 -1.88
C PHE A 88 2.04 -16.43 -1.88
N ASP A 89 2.74 -17.31 -1.19
CA ASP A 89 2.20 -18.64 -0.85
C ASP A 89 1.06 -18.47 0.18
N ARG A 90 -0.15 -18.86 -0.20
CA ARG A 90 -1.36 -18.66 0.63
C ARG A 90 -1.31 -19.42 1.97
N ARG A 91 -0.54 -20.48 2.05
CA ARG A 91 -0.44 -21.30 3.26
C ARG A 91 0.62 -20.79 4.23
N THR A 92 1.77 -20.40 3.71
CA THR A 92 2.91 -19.98 4.54
C THR A 92 3.10 -18.48 4.57
N GLY A 93 2.46 -17.75 3.63
CA GLY A 93 2.61 -16.35 3.41
C GLY A 93 3.96 -15.88 2.94
N ARG A 94 4.82 -16.81 2.57
CA ARG A 94 6.13 -16.46 2.05
C ARG A 94 5.99 -15.88 0.64
N PRO A 95 6.76 -14.85 0.30
CA PRO A 95 6.80 -14.36 -1.06
C PRO A 95 7.34 -15.46 -1.99
N LEU A 96 6.60 -15.76 -3.06
CA LEU A 96 7.00 -16.67 -4.12
C LEU A 96 7.70 -15.94 -5.26
N CYS A 97 7.28 -14.71 -5.53
CA CYS A 97 7.85 -13.85 -6.55
C CYS A 97 7.66 -12.39 -6.14
N VAL A 98 8.71 -11.59 -6.25
CA VAL A 98 8.67 -10.14 -6.01
C VAL A 98 9.42 -9.45 -7.14
N GLY A 99 8.76 -8.51 -7.83
CA GLY A 99 9.29 -7.81 -8.99
C GLY A 99 8.82 -6.37 -9.10
N GLN A 100 9.48 -5.62 -9.95
CA GLN A 100 9.27 -4.18 -10.11
C GLN A 100 8.79 -3.77 -11.51
N GLY A 101 8.46 -4.74 -12.35
CA GLY A 101 8.04 -4.45 -13.74
C GLY A 101 9.12 -4.68 -14.80
N GLU A 102 10.38 -4.84 -14.40
CA GLU A 102 11.50 -5.19 -15.29
C GLU A 102 12.12 -6.52 -14.87
N GLN A 103 12.47 -6.64 -13.60
CA GLN A 103 13.09 -7.83 -13.01
C GLN A 103 12.32 -8.28 -11.79
N ALA A 104 12.33 -9.58 -11.54
CA ALA A 104 11.77 -10.18 -10.35
C ALA A 104 12.73 -11.22 -9.76
N ARG A 105 12.61 -11.40 -8.45
CA ARG A 105 13.16 -12.54 -7.75
C ARG A 105 12.05 -13.54 -7.51
N ARG A 106 12.26 -14.76 -7.97
CA ARG A 106 11.28 -15.85 -7.86
C ARG A 106 11.88 -17.03 -7.11
N MET A 107 11.10 -17.56 -6.18
CA MET A 107 11.43 -18.81 -5.52
C MET A 107 11.08 -19.99 -6.42
N THR A 108 12.05 -20.84 -6.67
CA THR A 108 11.90 -22.11 -7.40
C THR A 108 12.29 -23.29 -6.51
N ALA A 109 12.15 -24.51 -7.02
CA ALA A 109 12.63 -25.70 -6.32
C ALA A 109 14.14 -25.67 -6.05
N ASP A 110 14.91 -25.04 -6.95
CA ASP A 110 16.37 -24.92 -6.87
C ASP A 110 16.85 -23.69 -6.11
N GLY A 111 15.91 -22.88 -5.58
CA GLY A 111 16.19 -21.68 -4.80
C GLY A 111 15.69 -20.39 -5.45
N LEU A 112 16.28 -19.27 -5.04
CA LEU A 112 15.92 -17.94 -5.50
C LEU A 112 16.62 -17.62 -6.82
N VAL A 113 15.84 -17.32 -7.86
CA VAL A 113 16.34 -16.96 -9.19
C VAL A 113 15.87 -15.56 -9.59
N GLU A 114 16.68 -14.87 -10.40
CA GLU A 114 16.30 -13.62 -11.07
C GLU A 114 15.66 -13.95 -12.42
N VAL A 115 14.50 -13.32 -12.70
CA VAL A 115 13.73 -13.52 -13.94
C VAL A 115 13.18 -12.17 -14.41
N ASP A 116 12.82 -12.09 -15.69
CA ASP A 116 12.12 -10.93 -16.21
C ASP A 116 10.73 -10.79 -15.58
N CYS A 117 10.32 -9.54 -15.32
CA CYS A 117 9.05 -9.19 -14.74
C CYS A 117 8.23 -8.30 -15.71
N PRO A 118 7.39 -8.86 -16.56
CA PRO A 118 6.55 -8.06 -17.47
C PRO A 118 5.31 -7.48 -16.77
N GLY A 119 5.21 -7.63 -15.44
CA GLY A 119 4.01 -7.29 -14.68
C GLY A 119 2.98 -8.43 -14.63
N PRO A 120 1.98 -8.33 -13.72
CA PRO A 120 1.03 -9.43 -13.47
C PRO A 120 0.18 -9.78 -14.68
N ASP A 121 -0.20 -8.80 -15.49
CA ASP A 121 -1.11 -9.01 -16.64
C ASP A 121 -0.46 -9.79 -17.79
N LEU A 122 0.85 -9.64 -17.97
CA LEU A 122 1.62 -10.28 -19.05
C LEU A 122 2.43 -11.49 -18.58
N CYS A 123 2.46 -11.77 -17.28
CA CYS A 123 3.23 -12.88 -16.71
C CYS A 123 2.33 -14.09 -16.47
N ALA A 124 2.45 -15.14 -17.28
CA ALA A 124 1.67 -16.37 -17.12
C ALA A 124 1.83 -17.00 -15.72
N GLU A 125 3.07 -17.02 -15.20
CA GLU A 125 3.33 -17.50 -13.84
C GLU A 125 2.75 -16.57 -12.78
N GLY A 126 2.80 -15.26 -13.01
CA GLY A 126 2.19 -14.25 -12.14
C GLY A 126 0.67 -14.41 -12.04
N GLN A 127 0.01 -14.69 -13.15
CA GLN A 127 -1.43 -14.99 -13.17
C GLN A 127 -1.74 -16.26 -12.37
N ARG A 128 -0.96 -17.33 -12.60
CA ARG A 128 -1.11 -18.60 -11.87
C ARG A 128 -0.92 -18.44 -10.35
N LEU A 129 0.04 -17.64 -9.94
CA LEU A 129 0.37 -17.39 -8.54
C LEU A 129 -0.48 -16.30 -7.88
N GLY A 130 -1.35 -15.63 -8.63
CA GLY A 130 -2.15 -14.49 -8.12
C GLY A 130 -1.30 -13.26 -7.81
N CYS A 131 -0.28 -12.98 -8.64
CA CYS A 131 0.58 -11.81 -8.50
C CYS A 131 -0.24 -10.51 -8.59
N ARG A 132 0.01 -9.58 -7.68
CA ARG A 132 -0.67 -8.27 -7.62
C ARG A 132 0.32 -7.18 -7.27
N LEU A 133 -0.05 -5.94 -7.61
CA LEU A 133 0.63 -4.77 -7.11
C LEU A 133 0.39 -4.64 -5.61
N TYR A 134 1.47 -4.44 -4.88
CA TYR A 134 1.47 -4.36 -3.43
C TYR A 134 2.28 -3.15 -2.98
N GLY A 135 1.68 -2.27 -2.19
CA GLY A 135 2.31 -1.06 -1.67
C GLY A 135 2.34 -1.05 -0.15
N ARG A 136 3.47 -0.62 0.40
CA ARG A 136 3.70 -0.40 1.82
C ARG A 136 4.29 0.97 2.03
N LEU A 137 3.58 1.81 2.77
CA LEU A 137 4.01 3.15 3.14
C LEU A 137 4.26 3.19 4.64
N ASN A 138 5.48 3.58 5.03
CA ASN A 138 5.81 3.85 6.42
C ASN A 138 5.60 5.34 6.71
N LEU A 139 4.93 5.63 7.82
CA LEU A 139 4.57 6.96 8.25
C LEU A 139 4.81 7.12 9.75
N GLN A 140 5.11 8.31 10.18
CA GLN A 140 5.02 8.72 11.57
C GLN A 140 3.73 9.51 11.75
N VAL A 141 2.92 9.15 12.75
CA VAL A 141 1.68 9.87 13.07
C VAL A 141 2.00 10.89 14.14
N ASP A 142 1.58 12.14 13.96
CA ASP A 142 1.81 13.17 14.96
C ASP A 142 1.21 12.76 16.32
N GLY A 143 1.95 13.06 17.38
CA GLY A 143 1.57 12.67 18.73
C GLY A 143 1.84 11.22 19.11
N GLN A 144 2.55 10.44 18.28
CA GLN A 144 3.08 9.15 18.72
C GLN A 144 4.19 9.33 19.76
N ASP A 145 4.26 8.40 20.73
CA ASP A 145 5.23 8.48 21.83
C ASP A 145 6.64 8.04 21.39
N ASP A 146 6.73 7.11 20.41
CA ASP A 146 8.00 6.60 19.89
C ASP A 146 8.40 7.36 18.63
N GLU A 147 9.42 8.21 18.75
CA GLU A 147 9.94 9.00 17.62
C GLU A 147 10.63 8.15 16.54
N LEU A 148 11.09 6.95 16.87
CA LEU A 148 11.69 6.01 15.91
C LEU A 148 10.67 5.03 15.34
N GLY A 149 9.50 4.93 15.95
CA GLY A 149 8.41 4.07 15.53
C GLY A 149 7.72 4.57 14.25
N SER A 150 7.09 3.67 13.54
CA SER A 150 6.28 4.00 12.38
C SER A 150 4.94 3.29 12.39
N PHE A 151 3.97 3.91 11.74
CA PHE A 151 2.74 3.25 11.30
C PHE A 151 2.91 2.76 9.88
N ILE A 152 2.43 1.55 9.61
CA ILE A 152 2.45 1.00 8.27
C ILE A 152 1.05 1.09 7.63
N PHE A 153 0.99 1.67 6.44
CA PHE A 153 -0.19 1.62 5.57
C PHE A 153 0.09 0.66 4.41
N ARG A 154 -0.74 -0.36 4.25
CA ARG A 154 -0.63 -1.35 3.18
C ARG A 154 -1.80 -1.23 2.22
N THR A 155 -1.56 -1.42 0.94
CA THR A 155 -2.61 -1.35 -0.08
C THR A 155 -2.24 -2.10 -1.34
N THR A 156 -3.23 -2.71 -1.99
CA THR A 156 -3.14 -3.25 -3.36
C THR A 156 -3.81 -2.32 -4.37
N GLY A 157 -4.39 -1.22 -3.90
CA GLY A 157 -5.12 -0.27 -4.74
C GLY A 157 -4.20 0.55 -5.63
N TYR A 158 -4.25 0.30 -6.94
CA TYR A 158 -3.43 1.00 -7.94
C TYR A 158 -3.51 2.54 -7.81
N ASN A 159 -4.71 3.08 -7.61
CA ASN A 159 -4.88 4.54 -7.48
C ASN A 159 -4.13 5.10 -6.26
N SER A 160 -4.16 4.41 -5.12
CA SER A 160 -3.42 4.82 -3.93
C SER A 160 -1.92 4.77 -4.18
N ILE A 161 -1.40 3.65 -4.69
CA ILE A 161 0.04 3.48 -4.91
C ILE A 161 0.57 4.51 -5.91
N ARG A 162 -0.13 4.68 -7.04
CA ARG A 162 0.26 5.67 -8.06
C ARG A 162 0.26 7.10 -7.51
N THR A 163 -0.78 7.46 -6.74
CA THR A 163 -0.89 8.81 -6.18
C THR A 163 0.20 9.06 -5.13
N LEU A 164 0.41 8.11 -4.23
CA LEU A 164 1.44 8.20 -3.20
C LEU A 164 2.85 8.29 -3.81
N ALA A 165 3.16 7.44 -4.79
CA ALA A 165 4.45 7.49 -5.49
C ALA A 165 4.68 8.85 -6.15
N ALA A 166 3.69 9.36 -6.91
CA ALA A 166 3.78 10.66 -7.56
C ALA A 166 3.97 11.81 -6.55
N ARG A 167 3.24 11.78 -5.42
CA ARG A 167 3.36 12.80 -4.36
C ARG A 167 4.71 12.76 -3.68
N LEU A 168 5.21 11.59 -3.34
CA LEU A 168 6.50 11.43 -2.68
C LEU A 168 7.64 11.94 -3.56
N HIS A 169 7.70 11.54 -4.84
CA HIS A 169 8.69 12.04 -5.78
C HIS A 169 8.57 13.56 -6.00
N TYR A 170 7.35 14.07 -6.10
CA TYR A 170 7.13 15.51 -6.21
C TYR A 170 7.66 16.26 -4.98
N PHE A 171 7.32 15.80 -3.76
CA PHE A 171 7.80 16.42 -2.53
C PHE A 171 9.31 16.33 -2.37
N GLU A 172 9.91 15.21 -2.72
CA GLU A 172 11.37 15.04 -2.71
C GLU A 172 12.05 16.06 -3.63
N ALA A 173 11.55 16.20 -4.86
CA ALA A 173 12.10 17.13 -5.82
C ALA A 173 11.94 18.60 -5.38
N VAL A 174 10.75 19.02 -4.95
CA VAL A 174 10.50 20.44 -4.62
C VAL A 174 11.09 20.86 -3.27
N SER A 175 11.24 19.92 -2.32
CA SER A 175 11.86 20.22 -1.03
C SER A 175 13.39 20.25 -1.10
N GLY A 176 13.98 19.76 -2.21
CA GLY A 176 15.42 19.57 -2.33
C GLY A 176 15.93 18.45 -1.42
N GLY A 177 15.14 17.36 -1.27
CA GLY A 177 15.51 16.20 -0.46
C GLY A 177 15.19 16.35 1.03
N HIS A 178 14.30 17.28 1.42
CA HIS A 178 13.90 17.46 2.83
C HIS A 178 12.48 16.93 3.11
N THR A 179 12.10 15.84 2.47
CA THR A 179 10.75 15.27 2.49
C THR A 179 10.33 14.81 3.89
N ARG A 180 11.27 14.26 4.67
CA ARG A 180 11.08 13.83 6.05
C ARG A 180 10.49 14.92 6.95
N TYR A 181 10.83 16.16 6.69
CA TYR A 181 10.49 17.30 7.52
C TYR A 181 9.24 18.05 7.08
N LEU A 182 8.63 17.63 5.96
CA LEU A 182 7.41 18.27 5.47
C LEU A 182 6.22 17.96 6.38
N PRO A 183 5.40 18.97 6.73
CA PRO A 183 4.17 18.80 7.48
C PRO A 183 3.08 18.24 6.56
N LEU A 184 2.88 16.93 6.60
CA LEU A 184 1.97 16.23 5.67
C LEU A 184 0.67 15.81 6.35
N LEU A 185 -0.35 15.61 5.50
CA LEU A 185 -1.60 14.93 5.82
C LEU A 185 -1.76 13.71 4.92
N LEU A 186 -1.95 12.55 5.53
CA LEU A 186 -2.52 11.40 4.85
C LEU A 186 -4.02 11.63 4.69
N ARG A 187 -4.52 11.65 3.46
CA ARG A 187 -5.91 12.02 3.16
C ARG A 187 -6.61 10.92 2.38
N LEU A 188 -7.81 10.58 2.81
CA LEU A 188 -8.68 9.69 2.06
C LEU A 188 -9.48 10.49 1.04
N ARG A 189 -9.39 10.11 -0.22
CA ARG A 189 -10.14 10.68 -1.34
C ARG A 189 -11.03 9.63 -1.97
N ALA A 190 -12.05 10.07 -2.66
CA ALA A 190 -12.93 9.20 -3.43
C ALA A 190 -12.93 9.59 -4.92
N ARG A 191 -12.99 8.59 -5.78
CA ARG A 191 -13.11 8.75 -7.23
C ARG A 191 -14.16 7.78 -7.76
N SER A 192 -15.06 8.28 -8.61
CA SER A 192 -15.99 7.45 -9.36
C SER A 192 -15.57 7.39 -10.82
N THR A 193 -15.73 6.24 -11.45
CA THR A 193 -15.49 6.02 -12.87
C THR A 193 -16.64 5.24 -13.47
N THR A 194 -16.74 5.20 -14.80
CA THR A 194 -17.70 4.33 -15.50
C THR A 194 -17.45 2.86 -15.20
N LEU A 195 -16.19 2.44 -15.07
CA LEU A 195 -15.80 1.07 -14.71
C LEU A 195 -16.21 0.69 -13.29
N SER A 196 -16.31 1.65 -12.37
CA SER A 196 -16.81 1.43 -11.01
C SER A 196 -18.35 1.54 -10.92
N HIS A 197 -19.05 1.53 -12.06
CA HIS A 197 -20.50 1.79 -12.12
C HIS A 197 -20.92 3.04 -11.35
N ARG A 198 -20.09 4.09 -11.38
CA ARG A 198 -20.23 5.34 -10.62
C ARG A 198 -20.18 5.18 -9.10
N THR A 199 -19.84 4.00 -8.60
CA THR A 199 -19.61 3.79 -7.16
C THR A 199 -18.32 4.48 -6.77
N PRO A 200 -18.28 5.28 -5.68
CA PRO A 200 -17.05 5.90 -5.20
C PRO A 200 -16.06 4.84 -4.72
N VAL A 201 -14.85 4.90 -5.26
CA VAL A 201 -13.73 4.08 -4.81
C VAL A 201 -12.78 4.98 -4.04
N CYS A 202 -12.54 4.64 -2.78
CA CYS A 202 -11.62 5.37 -1.92
C CYS A 202 -10.17 5.05 -2.29
N TYR A 203 -9.31 6.08 -2.24
CA TYR A 203 -7.86 5.96 -2.41
C TYR A 203 -7.15 6.97 -1.50
N VAL A 204 -5.88 6.74 -1.24
CA VAL A 204 -5.07 7.56 -0.34
C VAL A 204 -4.20 8.54 -1.13
N ASP A 205 -4.11 9.75 -0.60
CA ASP A 205 -3.28 10.84 -1.10
C ASP A 205 -2.43 11.42 0.06
N LEU A 206 -1.30 12.04 -0.28
CA LEU A 206 -0.49 12.84 0.63
C LEU A 206 -0.58 14.31 0.21
N THR A 207 -0.90 15.18 1.16
CA THR A 207 -1.00 16.63 0.94
C THR A 207 -0.27 17.39 2.03
N LEU A 208 0.00 18.66 1.81
CA LEU A 208 0.40 19.55 2.91
C LEU A 208 -0.76 19.74 3.88
N ARG A 209 -0.47 20.17 5.09
CA ARG A 209 -1.48 20.55 6.08
C ARG A 209 -2.33 21.71 5.59
N GLU A 210 -3.54 21.79 6.10
CA GLU A 210 -4.44 22.88 5.76
C GLU A 210 -3.88 24.21 6.26
N GLY A 211 -3.87 25.22 5.37
CA GLY A 211 -3.27 26.51 5.65
C GLY A 211 -1.80 26.65 5.28
N ASP A 212 -1.07 25.55 5.08
CA ASP A 212 0.33 25.60 4.68
C ASP A 212 0.46 25.89 3.17
N THR A 213 1.36 26.82 2.83
CA THR A 213 1.82 26.99 1.45
C THR A 213 3.02 26.09 1.19
N LEU A 214 3.21 25.69 -0.08
CA LEU A 214 4.36 24.84 -0.45
C LEU A 214 5.69 25.52 -0.10
N ALA A 215 5.82 26.81 -0.38
CA ALA A 215 7.03 27.56 -0.07
C ALA A 215 7.30 27.64 1.44
N GLY A 216 6.25 27.89 2.25
CA GLY A 216 6.36 27.91 3.70
C GLY A 216 6.73 26.55 4.28
N ALA A 217 6.11 25.48 3.81
CA ALA A 217 6.41 24.12 4.24
C ALA A 217 7.85 23.71 3.89
N VAL A 218 8.34 24.06 2.71
CA VAL A 218 9.73 23.78 2.30
C VAL A 218 10.72 24.58 3.15
N LEU A 219 10.42 25.84 3.47
CA LEU A 219 11.28 26.65 4.35
C LEU A 219 11.37 26.02 5.74
N GLN A 220 10.23 25.68 6.36
CA GLN A 220 10.17 24.98 7.65
C GLN A 220 10.91 23.65 7.62
N ALA A 221 10.79 22.88 6.54
CA ALA A 221 11.48 21.61 6.38
C ALA A 221 13.01 21.78 6.36
N ARG A 222 13.52 22.79 5.66
CA ARG A 222 14.96 23.12 5.65
C ARG A 222 15.48 23.56 7.02
N GLU A 223 14.73 24.40 7.71
CA GLU A 223 15.09 24.84 9.07
C GLU A 223 15.11 23.66 10.06
N ALA A 224 14.18 22.70 9.90
CA ALA A 224 14.15 21.48 10.73
C ALA A 224 15.34 20.57 10.41
N ALA A 225 15.69 20.41 9.14
CA ALA A 225 16.86 19.62 8.72
C ALA A 225 18.18 20.21 9.28
N LEU A 226 18.34 21.53 9.24
CA LEU A 226 19.49 22.19 9.84
C LEU A 226 19.61 21.95 11.36
N ARG A 227 18.49 21.97 12.07
CA ARG A 227 18.48 21.68 13.52
C ARG A 227 18.89 20.23 13.82
N ASP A 228 18.45 19.27 13.01
CA ASP A 228 18.85 17.88 13.16
C ASP A 228 20.36 17.71 12.90
N GLU A 229 20.88 18.38 11.86
CA GLU A 229 22.34 18.40 11.56
C GLU A 229 23.13 19.03 12.70
N GLU A 230 22.71 20.18 13.24
CA GLU A 230 23.31 20.82 14.40
C GLU A 230 23.27 19.94 15.67
N ALA A 231 22.22 19.12 15.82
CA ALA A 231 22.09 18.13 16.89
C ALA A 231 22.97 16.88 16.65
N GLY A 232 23.60 16.74 15.48
CA GLY A 232 24.48 15.63 15.13
C GLY A 232 23.74 14.40 14.59
N LEU A 233 22.49 14.54 14.13
CA LEU A 233 21.75 13.45 13.50
C LEU A 233 22.23 13.22 12.05
N ASP A 234 22.76 12.03 11.76
CA ASP A 234 23.21 11.62 10.42
C ASP A 234 22.08 10.92 9.65
N ILE A 235 21.14 11.70 9.11
CA ILE A 235 20.01 11.19 8.34
C ILE A 235 20.48 10.58 7.01
N GLU A 236 21.48 11.14 6.36
CA GLU A 236 22.04 10.57 5.12
C GLU A 236 22.70 9.21 5.37
N GLY A 237 23.43 9.06 6.46
CA GLY A 237 24.03 7.78 6.88
C GLY A 237 22.98 6.73 7.18
N LEU A 238 21.89 7.12 7.87
CA LEU A 238 20.74 6.26 8.11
C LEU A 238 20.12 5.77 6.79
N GLU A 239 19.85 6.67 5.85
CA GLU A 239 19.24 6.33 4.56
C GLU A 239 20.18 5.48 3.69
N ARG A 240 21.45 5.78 3.68
CA ARG A 240 22.48 4.98 2.97
C ARG A 240 22.49 3.55 3.49
N THR A 241 22.44 3.38 4.81
CA THR A 241 22.39 2.08 5.46
C THR A 241 21.08 1.36 5.17
N ALA A 242 19.95 2.05 5.24
CA ALA A 242 18.63 1.51 4.91
C ALA A 242 18.57 1.01 3.47
N ARG A 243 19.05 1.79 2.47
CA ARG A 243 19.11 1.37 1.07
C ARG A 243 19.98 0.13 0.86
N GLN A 244 21.13 0.07 1.55
CA GLN A 244 22.04 -1.04 1.42
C GLN A 244 21.45 -2.34 1.95
N LEU A 245 20.73 -2.27 3.06
CA LEU A 245 20.07 -3.43 3.66
C LEU A 245 18.80 -3.84 2.92
N LEU A 246 18.01 -2.88 2.40
CA LEU A 246 16.82 -3.16 1.59
C LEU A 246 17.13 -3.94 0.31
N ARG A 247 18.32 -3.80 -0.28
CA ARG A 247 18.73 -4.62 -1.44
C ARG A 247 18.73 -6.11 -1.14
N ASN A 248 18.97 -6.47 0.12
CA ASN A 248 19.04 -7.86 0.57
C ASN A 248 17.70 -8.36 1.16
N GLY A 249 16.80 -7.46 1.57
CA GLY A 249 15.59 -7.74 2.36
C GLY A 249 14.27 -7.74 1.56
N ARG A 250 14.29 -7.90 0.24
CA ARG A 250 13.06 -7.89 -0.57
C ARG A 250 12.08 -9.03 -0.29
N PHE A 251 12.47 -10.03 0.48
CA PHE A 251 11.64 -11.17 0.87
C PHE A 251 11.24 -11.17 2.35
N GLU A 252 11.49 -10.08 3.06
CA GLU A 252 11.27 -9.98 4.50
C GLU A 252 9.97 -9.24 4.85
N GLU A 253 8.84 -9.89 4.64
CA GLU A 253 7.71 -9.70 5.55
C GLU A 253 7.96 -10.62 6.74
N LEU A 254 7.74 -10.13 7.95
CA LEU A 254 7.75 -10.96 9.14
C LEU A 254 6.71 -12.08 8.93
N GLN A 255 7.10 -13.33 9.06
CA GLN A 255 6.19 -14.48 8.88
C GLN A 255 4.91 -14.36 9.71
N GLU A 256 4.98 -13.63 10.82
CA GLU A 256 3.87 -13.35 11.73
C GLU A 256 2.85 -12.36 11.14
N ASP A 257 3.28 -11.44 10.27
CA ASP A 257 2.40 -10.45 9.63
C ASP A 257 1.62 -11.01 8.45
N VAL A 258 2.09 -12.08 7.86
CA VAL A 258 1.56 -12.61 6.62
C VAL A 258 0.14 -13.16 6.72
N PRO A 259 -0.29 -13.89 7.77
CA PRO A 259 -1.69 -14.31 7.90
C PRO A 259 -2.65 -13.12 7.89
N ALA A 260 -2.27 -12.03 8.55
CA ALA A 260 -3.06 -10.80 8.56
C ALA A 260 -3.11 -10.13 7.19
N LEU A 261 -1.99 -10.14 6.45
CA LEU A 261 -1.91 -9.63 5.09
C LEU A 261 -2.78 -10.41 4.12
N LEU A 262 -2.79 -11.74 4.23
CA LEU A 262 -3.63 -12.59 3.40
C LEU A 262 -5.11 -12.38 3.69
N GLN A 263 -5.51 -12.22 4.96
CA GLN A 263 -6.88 -11.89 5.32
C GLN A 263 -7.32 -10.53 4.80
N GLU A 264 -6.44 -9.52 4.82
CA GLU A 264 -6.74 -8.16 4.38
C GLU A 264 -6.82 -8.05 2.85
N PHE A 265 -5.92 -8.74 2.12
CA PHE A 265 -5.76 -8.53 0.67
C PHE A 265 -6.15 -9.72 -0.21
N ALA A 266 -6.30 -10.90 0.35
CA ALA A 266 -6.76 -12.10 -0.35
C ALA A 266 -7.70 -12.89 0.59
N PRO A 267 -8.85 -12.32 1.00
CA PRO A 267 -9.84 -13.09 1.73
C PRO A 267 -10.15 -14.33 0.89
N GLU A 268 -10.27 -15.49 1.54
CA GLU A 268 -10.74 -16.70 0.86
C GLU A 268 -12.14 -16.41 0.32
N ASP A 269 -12.21 -16.15 -0.99
CA ASP A 269 -13.47 -16.05 -1.68
C ASP A 269 -14.16 -17.42 -1.52
N GLY A 270 -15.22 -17.46 -0.71
CA GLY A 270 -15.99 -18.67 -0.47
C GLY A 270 -16.78 -19.14 -1.70
N ASN A 271 -16.25 -18.94 -2.91
CA ASN A 271 -16.91 -19.26 -4.15
C ASN A 271 -15.94 -19.69 -5.27
N ASP A 272 -14.96 -20.55 -4.96
CA ASP A 272 -14.34 -21.40 -5.98
C ASP A 272 -15.29 -22.57 -6.31
N ARG A 273 -16.41 -22.26 -6.94
CA ARG A 273 -17.06 -23.23 -7.81
C ARG A 273 -16.29 -23.21 -9.13
N PRO A 274 -15.69 -24.33 -9.58
CA PRO A 274 -15.24 -24.44 -10.95
C PRO A 274 -16.47 -24.26 -11.84
N ASP A 275 -16.44 -23.24 -12.67
CA ASP A 275 -17.43 -23.01 -13.73
C ASP A 275 -17.23 -24.12 -14.78
N THR A 276 -17.89 -25.24 -14.57
CA THR A 276 -18.08 -26.28 -15.58
C THR A 276 -19.18 -25.79 -16.50
N GLY A 277 -18.84 -24.84 -17.33
CA GLY A 277 -19.66 -24.41 -18.45
C GLY A 277 -19.67 -25.49 -19.53
N ASP A 278 -20.62 -26.42 -19.39
CA ASP A 278 -21.09 -27.25 -20.45
C ASP A 278 -21.85 -26.38 -21.46
N SER A 279 -21.23 -26.07 -22.59
CA SER A 279 -21.86 -25.43 -23.73
C SER A 279 -21.73 -26.30 -24.97
N THR A 280 -22.54 -27.35 -25.00
CA THR A 280 -22.97 -27.95 -26.26
C THR A 280 -24.15 -27.13 -26.79
N GLY A 281 -23.86 -26.23 -27.70
CA GLY A 281 -24.84 -25.44 -28.46
C GLY A 281 -24.39 -25.34 -29.92
N THR A 282 -24.75 -26.34 -30.74
CA THR A 282 -24.72 -26.30 -32.21
C THR A 282 -25.62 -25.17 -32.72
N GLY A 283 -25.02 -24.12 -33.26
CA GLY A 283 -25.70 -23.03 -33.97
C GLY A 283 -25.09 -22.84 -35.35
N GLN A 284 -25.84 -23.19 -36.41
CA GLN A 284 -25.54 -22.96 -37.80
C GLN A 284 -25.22 -21.50 -38.13
N PRO A 285 -24.36 -21.20 -39.10
CA PRO A 285 -24.12 -19.85 -39.56
C PRO A 285 -25.27 -19.34 -40.44
N ALA A 286 -25.81 -18.17 -40.14
CA ALA A 286 -26.78 -17.46 -40.96
C ALA A 286 -26.07 -16.73 -42.11
N GLU A 287 -26.60 -16.90 -43.31
CA GLU A 287 -26.24 -16.22 -44.56
C GLU A 287 -26.44 -14.68 -44.45
N PRO A 288 -25.63 -13.89 -45.15
CA PRO A 288 -25.82 -12.45 -45.18
C PRO A 288 -26.93 -12.04 -46.18
N ALA A 289 -27.90 -11.28 -45.69
CA ALA A 289 -28.94 -10.67 -46.49
C ALA A 289 -28.41 -9.54 -47.38
N SER A 290 -28.76 -9.57 -48.65
CA SER A 290 -28.49 -8.55 -49.66
C SER A 290 -29.28 -7.27 -49.42
N PRO A 291 -28.79 -6.06 -49.81
CA PRO A 291 -29.48 -4.82 -49.68
C PRO A 291 -30.59 -4.63 -50.75
N PRO A 292 -31.68 -3.93 -50.45
CA PRO A 292 -32.71 -3.64 -51.45
C PRO A 292 -32.27 -2.52 -52.39
N ALA A 293 -32.57 -2.73 -53.65
CA ALA A 293 -32.43 -1.79 -54.78
C ALA A 293 -33.37 -0.60 -54.62
N GLY A 294 -32.91 0.58 -55.09
CA GLY A 294 -33.59 1.83 -55.03
C GLY A 294 -34.87 1.95 -55.86
N ALA A 295 -35.62 2.97 -55.57
CA ALA A 295 -36.49 3.63 -56.53
C ALA A 295 -36.85 5.03 -56.05
N GLY A 296 -36.74 6.00 -56.94
CA GLY A 296 -37.44 7.25 -56.94
C GLY A 296 -36.72 8.47 -56.39
#